data_611ffe9f5baa387f67c48a43fb1d1781
#
_entry.id   611ffe9f5baa387f67c48a43fb1d1781
#
_cell.length_a   1.000
_cell.length_b   1.000
_cell.length_c   1.000
_cell.angle_alpha   90.00
_cell.angle_beta   90.00
_cell.angle_gamma   90.00
#
_symmetry.space_group_name_H-M   'P 1'
#
loop_
_entity.id
_entity.type
_entity.pdbx_description
1 polymer ?
#
loop_
_entity_poly.entity_id
_entity_poly.type
_entity_poly.pdbx_seq_one_letter_code
_entity_poly.pdbx_strand_id
1 'polypeptide(L)'
;MSINNEMVCAFFMENQQGIHIGKQIKDELRRQERTVTWLAHQLCYERTNVYSIFRRKSIDTELLLRISQILHCNFFTFYTDQLSPADRDYFSTQV
;
A
#
# COMPACT_ATOMS: atom_id res chain seq x y z
N MET A 1 -31.88 -8.54 -2.42
CA MET A 1 -31.28 -8.68 -2.49
C MET A 1 -30.47 -8.85 -1.75
N SER A 2 -30.65 -9.08 -1.18
CA SER A 2 -30.09 -9.31 -0.25
C SER A 2 -28.93 -9.75 -0.35
N ILE A 3 -28.76 -10.07 -0.96
CA ILE A 3 -27.80 -10.55 -1.26
C ILE A 3 -26.85 -10.16 -0.80
N ASN A 4 -27.03 -9.67 -0.37
CA ASN A 4 -26.27 -9.25 -0.60
C ASN A 4 -25.47 -8.50 0.18
N ASN A 5 -25.67 -8.17 1.44
CA ASN A 5 -24.70 -7.60 2.34
C ASN A 5 -23.56 -8.54 2.60
N GLU A 6 -23.84 -9.82 2.75
CA GLU A 6 -22.75 -10.76 2.99
C GLU A 6 -21.88 -10.92 1.77
N MET A 7 -22.49 -10.97 0.59
CA MET A 7 -21.70 -11.10 -0.61
C MET A 7 -20.87 -9.86 -0.85
N VAL A 8 -21.43 -8.69 -0.57
CA VAL A 8 -20.69 -7.44 -0.74
C VAL A 8 -19.51 -7.39 0.22
N CYS A 9 -19.74 -7.80 1.47
CA CYS A 9 -18.66 -7.82 2.43
C CYS A 9 -17.56 -8.77 2.02
N ALA A 10 -17.93 -9.96 1.54
CA ALA A 10 -16.93 -10.92 1.09
C ALA A 10 -16.16 -10.37 -0.10
N PHE A 11 -16.85 -9.72 -1.02
CA PHE A 11 -16.21 -9.14 -2.18
C PHE A 11 -15.21 -8.07 -1.75
N PHE A 12 -15.63 -7.19 -0.85
CA PHE A 12 -14.73 -6.15 -0.36
C PHE A 12 -13.53 -6.74 0.33
N MET A 13 -13.73 -7.76 1.14
CA MET A 13 -12.61 -8.37 1.84
C MET A 13 -11.63 -8.99 0.87
N GLU A 14 -12.14 -9.63 -0.18
CA GLU A 14 -11.25 -10.20 -1.19
C GLU A 14 -10.48 -9.12 -1.92
N ASN A 15 -11.13 -8.01 -2.23
CA ASN A 15 -10.46 -6.90 -2.88
C ASN A 15 -9.40 -6.29 -1.99
N GLN A 16 -9.73 -6.14 -0.70
CA GLN A 16 -8.78 -5.60 0.25
C GLN A 16 -7.60 -6.53 0.43
N GLN A 17 -7.87 -7.84 0.38
CA GLN A 17 -6.80 -8.82 0.46
C GLN A 17 -5.91 -8.76 -0.77
N GLY A 18 -6.40 -8.15 -1.86
CA GLY A 18 -5.61 -7.99 -3.04
C GLY A 18 -4.49 -6.99 -2.92
N ILE A 19 -4.55 -6.10 -1.91
CA ILE A 19 -3.48 -5.14 -1.71
C ILE A 19 -2.33 -5.85 -1.01
N HIS A 20 -1.20 -5.90 -1.68
CA HIS A 20 0.03 -6.44 -1.11
C HIS A 20 1.04 -5.32 -1.21
N ILE A 21 1.17 -4.54 -0.14
CA ILE A 21 1.94 -3.31 -0.22
C ILE A 21 3.41 -3.57 -0.51
N GLY A 22 3.94 -4.66 0.01
CA GLY A 22 5.33 -5.01 -0.27
C GLY A 22 5.58 -5.23 -1.74
N LYS A 23 4.63 -5.89 -2.42
CA LYS A 23 4.75 -6.11 -3.85
C LYS A 23 4.65 -4.80 -4.61
N GLN A 24 3.76 -3.91 -4.19
CA GLN A 24 3.62 -2.62 -4.85
C GLN A 24 4.90 -1.80 -4.72
N ILE A 25 5.53 -1.85 -3.55
CA ILE A 25 6.79 -1.15 -3.35
C ILE A 25 7.87 -1.74 -4.25
N LYS A 26 7.93 -3.06 -4.30
CA LYS A 26 8.92 -3.74 -5.14
C LYS A 26 8.71 -3.38 -6.61
N ASP A 27 7.46 -3.39 -7.06
CA ASP A 27 7.15 -3.08 -8.45
C ASP A 27 7.52 -1.64 -8.79
N GLU A 28 7.24 -0.71 -7.88
CA GLU A 28 7.57 0.68 -8.12
C GLU A 28 9.07 0.90 -8.14
N LEU A 29 9.79 0.24 -7.24
CA LEU A 29 11.25 0.32 -7.23
C LEU A 29 11.81 -0.15 -8.57
N ARG A 30 11.27 -1.26 -9.07
CA ARG A 30 11.69 -1.82 -10.35
C ARG A 30 11.33 -0.87 -11.50
N ARG A 31 10.14 -0.28 -11.45
CA ARG A 31 9.72 0.65 -12.48
C ARG A 31 10.64 1.85 -12.56
N GLN A 32 11.14 2.31 -11.42
CA GLN A 32 12.06 3.44 -11.36
C GLN A 32 13.50 3.03 -11.62
N GLU A 33 13.73 1.72 -11.85
CA GLU A 33 15.06 1.18 -12.12
C GLU A 33 16.02 1.46 -10.97
N ARG A 34 15.49 1.42 -9.74
CA ARG A 34 16.30 1.54 -8.55
C ARG A 34 16.58 0.16 -7.99
N THR A 35 17.70 0.03 -7.30
CA THR A 35 18.11 -1.26 -6.74
C THR A 35 17.65 -1.40 -5.30
N VAL A 36 17.60 -2.65 -4.83
CA VAL A 36 17.31 -2.93 -3.43
C VAL A 36 18.38 -2.28 -2.54
N THR A 37 19.62 -2.33 -2.97
CA THR A 37 20.71 -1.70 -2.23
C THR A 37 20.49 -0.20 -2.07
N TRP A 38 20.02 0.45 -3.13
CA TRP A 38 19.72 1.87 -3.06
C TRP A 38 18.63 2.16 -2.03
N LEU A 39 17.55 1.38 -2.07
CA LEU A 39 16.45 1.60 -1.13
C LEU A 39 16.88 1.32 0.30
N ALA A 40 17.64 0.25 0.51
CA ALA A 40 18.15 -0.07 1.83
C ALA A 40 18.99 1.08 2.37
N HIS A 41 19.81 1.66 1.52
CA HIS A 41 20.64 2.79 1.92
C HIS A 41 19.79 3.98 2.33
N GLN A 42 18.74 4.27 1.55
CA GLN A 42 17.85 5.39 1.85
C GLN A 42 17.11 5.19 3.16
N LEU A 43 16.79 3.95 3.50
CA LEU A 43 16.06 3.64 4.72
C LEU A 43 16.99 3.40 5.92
N CYS A 44 18.30 3.35 5.68
CA CYS A 44 19.26 2.96 6.69
C CYS A 44 18.97 1.55 7.21
N TYR A 45 18.57 0.69 6.30
CA TYR A 45 18.24 -0.70 6.56
C TYR A 45 19.25 -1.60 5.86
N GLU A 46 19.31 -2.84 6.29
CA GLU A 46 20.06 -3.85 5.55
C GLU A 46 19.17 -4.41 4.44
N ARG A 47 19.82 -4.96 3.42
CA ARG A 47 19.07 -5.48 2.27
C ARG A 47 18.07 -6.56 2.67
N THR A 48 18.45 -7.38 3.65
CA THR A 48 17.54 -8.44 4.11
C THR A 48 16.25 -7.85 4.67
N ASN A 49 16.34 -6.69 5.30
CA ASN A 49 15.16 -6.02 5.82
C ASN A 49 14.28 -5.52 4.68
N VAL A 50 14.88 -5.04 3.60
CA VAL A 50 14.10 -4.59 2.45
C VAL A 50 13.38 -5.78 1.79
N TYR A 51 14.08 -6.90 1.63
CA TYR A 51 13.43 -8.09 1.10
C TYR A 51 12.28 -8.54 1.99
N SER A 52 12.44 -8.39 3.31
CA SER A 52 11.36 -8.71 4.23
C SER A 52 10.16 -7.82 3.99
N ILE A 53 10.38 -6.52 3.74
CA ILE A 53 9.29 -5.60 3.44
C ILE A 53 8.54 -6.05 2.19
N PHE A 54 9.27 -6.48 1.17
CA PHE A 54 8.63 -6.90 -0.09
C PHE A 54 7.69 -8.07 0.12
N ARG A 55 7.94 -8.90 1.13
CA ARG A 55 7.11 -10.07 1.39
C ARG A 55 5.89 -9.75 2.24
N ARG A 56 5.82 -8.56 2.81
CA ARG A 56 4.74 -8.22 3.72
C ARG A 56 3.53 -7.71 2.96
N LYS A 57 2.37 -8.20 3.34
CA LYS A 57 1.13 -7.73 2.78
C LYS A 57 0.82 -6.32 3.25
N SER A 58 1.18 -5.98 4.49
CA SER A 58 0.97 -4.65 5.04
C SER A 58 2.16 -4.29 5.91
N ILE A 59 2.40 -2.99 6.03
CA ILE A 59 3.48 -2.46 6.87
C ILE A 59 2.90 -1.29 7.66
N ASP A 60 3.64 -0.84 8.67
CA ASP A 60 3.14 0.27 9.45
C ASP A 60 3.16 1.56 8.62
N THR A 61 2.31 2.50 9.01
CA THR A 61 2.09 3.69 8.20
C THR A 61 3.28 4.62 8.20
N GLU A 62 4.09 4.64 9.26
CA GLU A 62 5.27 5.49 9.28
C GLU A 62 6.30 5.00 8.27
N LEU A 63 6.49 3.69 8.23
CA LEU A 63 7.41 3.12 7.25
C LEU A 63 6.89 3.35 5.84
N LEU A 64 5.59 3.20 5.65
CA LEU A 64 5.00 3.42 4.35
C LEU A 64 5.18 4.88 3.93
N LEU A 65 5.03 5.81 4.87
CA LEU A 65 5.23 7.21 4.56
C LEU A 65 6.67 7.49 4.13
N ARG A 66 7.63 6.92 4.85
CA ARG A 66 9.04 7.12 4.49
C ARG A 66 9.34 6.58 3.09
N ILE A 67 8.84 5.39 2.80
CA ILE A 67 9.08 4.79 1.49
C ILE A 67 8.40 5.62 0.41
N SER A 68 7.19 6.11 0.68
CA SER A 68 6.49 6.97 -0.29
C SER A 68 7.30 8.23 -0.57
N GLN A 69 7.89 8.81 0.45
CA GLN A 69 8.70 10.01 0.27
C GLN A 69 9.98 9.71 -0.50
N ILE A 70 10.60 8.58 -0.20
CA ILE A 70 11.85 8.19 -0.87
C ILE A 70 11.61 7.92 -2.35
N LEU A 71 10.54 7.22 -2.66
CA LEU A 71 10.24 6.83 -4.04
C LEU A 71 9.38 7.86 -4.77
N HIS A 72 8.97 8.93 -4.09
CA HIS A 72 8.10 9.95 -4.68
C HIS A 72 6.85 9.31 -5.29
N CYS A 73 6.27 8.37 -4.56
CA CYS A 73 5.10 7.64 -5.01
C CYS A 73 4.11 7.57 -3.86
N ASN A 74 2.87 7.93 -4.12
CA ASN A 74 1.86 7.93 -3.06
C ASN A 74 1.27 6.52 -2.95
N PHE A 75 1.88 5.69 -2.10
CA PHE A 75 1.38 4.33 -1.91
C PHE A 75 0.07 4.30 -1.14
N PHE A 76 -0.30 5.40 -0.49
CA PHE A 76 -1.56 5.45 0.25
C PHE A 76 -2.77 5.42 -0.67
N THR A 77 -2.59 5.74 -1.95
CA THR A 77 -3.70 5.70 -2.89
C THR A 77 -4.24 4.28 -3.07
N PHE A 78 -3.41 3.27 -2.89
CA PHE A 78 -3.91 1.90 -2.96
C PHE A 78 -5.00 1.66 -1.93
N TYR A 79 -4.88 2.31 -0.78
CA TYR A 79 -5.85 2.14 0.30
C TYR A 79 -7.04 3.07 0.14
N THR A 80 -6.81 4.32 -0.26
CA THR A 80 -7.93 5.25 -0.45
C THR A 80 -8.80 4.81 -1.61
N ASP A 81 -8.22 4.17 -2.63
CA ASP A 81 -9.01 3.68 -3.75
C ASP A 81 -9.95 2.55 -3.34
N GLN A 82 -9.69 1.90 -2.19
CA GLN A 82 -10.60 0.89 -1.67
C GLN A 82 -11.80 1.49 -0.96
N LEU A 83 -11.75 2.77 -0.64
CA LEU A 83 -12.88 3.44 0.00
C LEU A 83 -13.95 3.73 -1.04
N SER A 84 -15.22 3.65 -0.61
CA SER A 84 -16.29 4.03 -1.52
C SER A 84 -16.25 5.54 -1.76
N PRO A 85 -16.85 6.01 -2.86
CA PRO A 85 -16.88 7.45 -3.09
C PRO A 85 -17.54 8.23 -1.96
N ALA A 86 -18.57 7.64 -1.34
CA ALA A 86 -19.24 8.30 -0.21
C ALA A 86 -18.28 8.45 0.98
N ASP A 87 -17.49 7.41 1.24
CA ASP A 87 -16.53 7.47 2.34
C ASP A 87 -15.48 8.53 2.07
N ARG A 88 -14.99 8.61 0.86
CA ARG A 88 -13.99 9.61 0.50
C ARG A 88 -14.55 11.01 0.64
N ASP A 89 -15.78 11.21 0.21
CA ASP A 89 -16.42 12.52 0.32
C ASP A 89 -16.62 12.89 1.78
N TYR A 90 -17.03 11.92 2.60
CA TYR A 90 -17.24 12.16 4.01
C TYR A 90 -15.95 12.63 4.67
N PHE A 91 -14.86 11.93 4.41
CA PHE A 91 -13.59 12.29 5.02
C PHE A 91 -13.11 13.64 4.50
N SER A 92 -13.37 13.96 3.25
CA SER A 92 -12.99 15.26 2.71
C SER A 92 -13.72 16.39 3.43
N THR A 93 -15.00 16.19 3.74
CA THR A 93 -15.77 17.24 4.41
C THR A 93 -15.40 17.37 5.88
N GLN A 94 -14.82 16.35 6.46
CA GLN A 94 -14.38 16.43 7.86
C GLN A 94 -13.13 17.28 8.02
N VAL A 95 -12.38 17.45 6.97
CA VAL A 95 -11.20 18.27 7.01
C VAL A 95 -11.55 19.72 6.77
#